data_faff845039148b88ee0c124221a6c52c
#
_entry.id   faff845039148b88ee0c124221a6c52c
#
_cell.length_a   1.000
_cell.length_b   1.000
_cell.length_c   1.000
_cell.angle_alpha   90.00
_cell.angle_beta   90.00
_cell.angle_gamma   90.00
#
_symmetry.space_group_name_H-M   'P 1'
#
loop_
_entity.id
_entity.type
_entity.pdbx_description
1 polymer ?
#
loop_
_entity_poly.entity_id
_entity_poly.type
_entity_poly.pdbx_seq_one_letter_code
_entity_poly.pdbx_strand_id
1 'polypeptide(L)'
;GLVKPPMFVQTIFGILGGIGADHDNLLFMKRTADRLFGDDFYWSILAAGRHQMPFCTMGAIMGGNVRVGMEDSLYIAKGKLTESNADQVAKIRRILEDLSMEIATPDEAREMLALKGGDDVGF
;
A
#
# COMPACT_ATOMS: atom_id res chain seq x y z
N GLY A 1 1.31 -19.10 -18.23
CA GLY A 1 1.71 -18.85 -16.87
C GLY A 1 0.65 -19.12 -15.83
N LEU A 2 1.06 -19.22 -14.58
CA LEU A 2 0.16 -19.44 -13.43
C LEU A 2 -0.57 -18.16 -13.03
N VAL A 3 0.00 -17.01 -13.37
CA VAL A 3 -0.56 -15.67 -13.05
C VAL A 3 -0.74 -14.91 -14.36
N LYS A 4 -1.88 -14.21 -14.49
CA LYS A 4 -2.19 -13.36 -15.63
C LYS A 4 -2.05 -11.89 -15.24
N PRO A 5 -1.49 -11.01 -16.10
CA PRO A 5 -1.50 -9.58 -15.89
C PRO A 5 -2.93 -8.98 -15.97
N PRO A 6 -3.14 -7.82 -15.31
CA PRO A 6 -2.21 -7.17 -14.40
C PRO A 6 -2.12 -7.90 -13.06
N MET A 7 -0.92 -7.96 -12.50
CA MET A 7 -0.68 -8.53 -11.17
C MET A 7 -0.85 -7.46 -10.09
N PHE A 8 -1.21 -7.87 -8.87
CA PHE A 8 -1.13 -6.99 -7.70
C PHE A 8 0.11 -7.36 -6.89
N VAL A 9 1.09 -6.46 -6.85
CA VAL A 9 2.39 -6.68 -6.19
C VAL A 9 2.51 -5.74 -5.00
N GLN A 10 2.60 -6.30 -3.79
CA GLN A 10 2.82 -5.53 -2.58
C GLN A 10 4.26 -5.68 -2.09
N THR A 11 4.98 -4.56 -1.96
CA THR A 11 6.30 -4.52 -1.31
C THR A 11 6.17 -4.20 0.17
N ILE A 12 6.89 -4.95 1.00
CA ILE A 12 6.78 -4.91 2.46
C ILE A 12 8.14 -4.54 3.06
N PHE A 13 8.16 -3.52 3.95
CA PHE A 13 9.39 -2.99 4.53
C PHE A 13 9.37 -2.99 6.06
N GLY A 14 10.52 -3.29 6.65
CA GLY A 14 10.73 -3.18 8.09
C GLY A 14 10.09 -4.27 8.93
N ILE A 15 9.66 -5.37 8.32
CA ILE A 15 9.23 -6.58 9.03
C ILE A 15 10.46 -7.41 9.39
N LEU A 16 10.47 -8.00 10.57
CA LEU A 16 11.57 -8.84 11.05
C LEU A 16 11.80 -10.01 10.08
N GLY A 17 13.04 -10.15 9.64
CA GLY A 17 13.43 -11.16 8.65
C GLY A 17 13.21 -10.74 7.19
N GLY A 18 12.61 -9.56 6.94
CA GLY A 18 12.46 -8.98 5.62
C GLY A 18 13.47 -7.86 5.33
N ILE A 19 13.23 -7.13 4.24
CA ILE A 19 14.06 -5.98 3.86
C ILE A 19 13.82 -4.79 4.80
N GLY A 20 14.89 -4.04 5.13
CA GLY A 20 14.81 -2.88 6.01
C GLY A 20 13.99 -1.73 5.42
N ALA A 21 13.38 -0.92 6.32
CA ALA A 21 12.63 0.26 5.93
C ALA A 21 13.57 1.47 5.80
N ASP A 22 14.36 1.49 4.76
CA ASP A 22 15.12 2.64 4.29
C ASP A 22 14.77 2.99 2.84
N HIS A 23 15.08 4.22 2.44
CA HIS A 23 14.65 4.77 1.16
C HIS A 23 15.30 4.06 -0.04
N ASP A 24 16.55 3.63 0.11
CA ASP A 24 17.28 2.93 -0.96
C ASP A 24 16.64 1.57 -1.24
N ASN A 25 16.22 0.86 -0.18
CA ASN A 25 15.49 -0.40 -0.31
C ASN A 25 14.15 -0.22 -1.01
N LEU A 26 13.40 0.85 -0.69
CA LEU A 26 12.15 1.17 -1.37
C LEU A 26 12.39 1.40 -2.86
N LEU A 27 13.36 2.25 -3.21
CA LEU A 27 13.71 2.52 -4.60
C LEU A 27 14.21 1.27 -5.33
N PHE A 28 15.02 0.44 -4.67
CA PHE A 28 15.50 -0.81 -5.23
C PHE A 28 14.36 -1.77 -5.57
N MET A 29 13.45 -1.99 -4.64
CA MET A 29 12.30 -2.88 -4.84
C MET A 29 11.38 -2.37 -5.95
N LYS A 30 11.08 -1.06 -5.97
CA LYS A 30 10.24 -0.46 -7.02
C LYS A 30 10.88 -0.60 -8.40
N ARG A 31 12.16 -0.22 -8.55
CA ARG A 31 12.89 -0.35 -9.82
C ARG A 31 13.02 -1.80 -10.28
N THR A 32 13.15 -2.72 -9.33
CA THR A 32 13.19 -4.16 -9.66
C THR A 32 11.85 -4.63 -10.19
N ALA A 33 10.74 -4.24 -9.56
CA ALA A 33 9.40 -4.57 -10.03
C ALA A 33 9.13 -3.97 -11.43
N ASP A 34 9.47 -2.70 -11.66
CA ASP A 34 9.32 -2.03 -12.96
C ASP A 34 10.10 -2.77 -14.06
N ARG A 35 11.35 -3.17 -13.76
CA ARG A 35 12.18 -3.91 -14.72
C ARG A 35 11.63 -5.30 -15.05
N LEU A 36 11.01 -5.98 -14.06
CA LEU A 36 10.50 -7.33 -14.24
C LEU A 36 9.12 -7.39 -14.87
N PHE A 37 8.26 -6.44 -14.55
CA PHE A 37 6.84 -6.49 -14.87
C PHE A 37 6.36 -5.37 -15.80
N GLY A 38 7.17 -4.31 -16.00
CA GLY A 38 6.77 -3.16 -16.82
C GLY A 38 5.47 -2.54 -16.34
N ASP A 39 4.48 -2.44 -17.22
CA ASP A 39 3.15 -1.90 -16.93
C ASP A 39 2.14 -2.98 -16.52
N ASP A 40 2.57 -4.23 -16.39
CA ASP A 40 1.70 -5.38 -16.14
C ASP A 40 1.40 -5.62 -14.65
N PHE A 41 1.54 -4.60 -13.80
CA PHE A 41 1.22 -4.75 -12.37
C PHE A 41 0.69 -3.47 -11.72
N TYR A 42 -0.15 -3.67 -10.72
CA TYR A 42 -0.50 -2.66 -9.73
C TYR A 42 0.45 -2.79 -8.53
N TRP A 43 1.15 -1.72 -8.23
CA TRP A 43 2.05 -1.71 -7.08
C TRP A 43 1.35 -1.23 -5.83
N SER A 44 1.64 -1.87 -4.70
CA SER A 44 1.23 -1.47 -3.36
C SER A 44 2.41 -1.49 -2.40
N ILE A 45 2.36 -0.65 -1.38
CA ILE A 45 3.39 -0.55 -0.37
C ILE A 45 2.83 -0.67 1.05
N LEU A 46 3.60 -1.34 1.90
CA LEU A 46 3.40 -1.46 3.33
C LEU A 46 4.75 -1.30 4.03
N ALA A 47 4.77 -0.61 5.17
CA ALA A 47 5.93 -0.59 6.06
C ALA A 47 5.52 -0.69 7.53
N ALA A 48 6.36 -1.35 8.32
CA ALA A 48 6.08 -1.60 9.73
C ALA A 48 6.43 -0.41 10.63
N GLY A 49 5.69 -0.27 11.72
CA GLY A 49 5.95 0.65 12.80
C GLY A 49 5.97 2.11 12.36
N ARG A 50 6.95 2.86 12.84
CA ARG A 50 7.11 4.30 12.54
C ARG A 50 7.26 4.62 11.05
N HIS A 51 7.60 3.64 10.24
CA HIS A 51 7.81 3.79 8.80
C HIS A 51 6.52 3.72 7.98
N GLN A 52 5.40 3.26 8.57
CA GLN A 52 4.14 3.04 7.85
C GLN A 52 3.69 4.28 7.08
N MET A 53 3.42 5.39 7.75
CA MET A 53 2.92 6.60 7.09
C MET A 53 3.91 7.22 6.11
N PRO A 54 5.21 7.42 6.45
CA PRO A 54 6.20 7.93 5.51
C PRO A 54 6.34 7.09 4.25
N PHE A 55 6.43 5.76 4.39
CA PHE A 55 6.61 4.85 3.23
C PHE A 55 5.37 4.77 2.36
N CYS A 56 4.17 4.72 2.96
CA CYS A 56 2.92 4.80 2.20
C CYS A 56 2.83 6.12 1.41
N THR A 57 3.20 7.24 2.03
CA THR A 57 3.22 8.55 1.35
C THR A 57 4.21 8.54 0.17
N MET A 58 5.43 8.05 0.38
CA MET A 58 6.42 7.92 -0.70
C MET A 58 5.94 6.99 -1.80
N GLY A 59 5.36 5.86 -1.44
CA GLY A 59 4.80 4.91 -2.40
C GLY A 59 3.71 5.54 -3.27
N ALA A 60 2.81 6.31 -2.67
CA ALA A 60 1.77 7.04 -3.39
C ALA A 60 2.35 8.08 -4.35
N ILE A 61 3.34 8.88 -3.90
CA ILE A 61 4.07 9.85 -4.76
C ILE A 61 4.70 9.15 -5.97
N MET A 62 5.13 7.90 -5.82
CA MET A 62 5.72 7.07 -6.88
C MET A 62 4.68 6.31 -7.72
N GLY A 63 3.38 6.61 -7.57
CA GLY A 63 2.29 5.99 -8.34
C GLY A 63 1.79 4.66 -7.77
N GLY A 64 2.11 4.33 -6.52
CA GLY A 64 1.68 3.10 -5.86
C GLY A 64 0.40 3.26 -5.03
N ASN A 65 -0.23 2.15 -4.74
CA ASN A 65 -1.30 2.03 -3.77
C ASN A 65 -0.72 1.85 -2.36
N VAL A 66 -1.49 2.15 -1.33
CA VAL A 66 -1.01 2.14 0.05
C VAL A 66 -1.82 1.17 0.91
N ARG A 67 -1.14 0.54 1.86
CA ARG A 67 -1.78 -0.25 2.91
C ARG A 67 -1.35 0.27 4.27
N VAL A 68 -2.33 0.50 5.15
CA VAL A 68 -2.13 0.86 6.56
C VAL A 68 -2.99 -0.04 7.45
N GLY A 69 -2.54 -0.27 8.67
CA GLY A 69 -3.28 -1.06 9.65
C GLY A 69 -2.52 -1.21 10.97
N MET A 70 -3.26 -1.53 12.02
CA MET A 70 -2.71 -1.72 13.37
C MET A 70 -1.84 -2.97 13.48
N GLU A 71 -2.03 -3.93 12.61
CA GLU A 71 -1.18 -5.13 12.51
C GLU A 71 0.26 -4.78 12.12
N ASP A 72 0.45 -3.66 11.41
CA ASP A 72 1.75 -3.19 10.94
C ASP A 72 2.33 -2.08 11.82
N SER A 73 1.48 -1.27 12.49
CA SER A 73 1.89 -0.20 13.40
C SER A 73 0.83 0.12 14.45
N LEU A 74 1.21 0.07 15.71
CA LEU A 74 0.33 0.41 16.83
C LEU A 74 0.21 1.93 17.09
N TYR A 75 1.02 2.77 16.42
CA TYR A 75 1.09 4.20 16.72
C TYR A 75 0.54 5.05 15.59
N ILE A 76 -0.35 5.98 15.94
CA ILE A 76 -0.85 7.01 15.02
C ILE A 76 0.09 8.21 14.92
N ALA A 77 0.87 8.47 15.97
CA ALA A 77 1.89 9.51 16.05
C ALA A 77 2.95 9.11 17.08
N LYS A 78 4.05 9.87 17.15
CA LYS A 78 5.11 9.62 18.13
C LYS A 78 4.54 9.61 19.55
N GLY A 79 4.64 8.47 20.24
CA GLY A 79 4.16 8.28 21.61
C GLY A 79 2.63 8.20 21.76
N LYS A 80 1.86 8.19 20.67
CA LYS A 80 0.40 8.09 20.70
C LYS A 80 -0.05 6.83 20.00
N LEU A 81 -0.67 5.92 20.74
CA LEU A 81 -1.30 4.73 20.17
C LEU A 81 -2.48 5.10 19.27
N THR A 82 -2.72 4.30 18.25
CA THR A 82 -3.93 4.38 17.46
C THR A 82 -5.09 3.68 18.21
N GLU A 83 -6.29 4.18 18.05
CA GLU A 83 -7.49 3.60 18.67
C GLU A 83 -8.18 2.59 17.76
N SER A 84 -8.01 2.74 16.44
CA SER A 84 -8.64 1.87 15.44
C SER A 84 -7.89 1.85 14.12
N ASN A 85 -8.14 0.84 13.29
CA ASN A 85 -7.69 0.84 11.90
C ASN A 85 -8.25 2.03 11.12
N ALA A 86 -9.47 2.46 11.43
CA ALA A 86 -10.11 3.62 10.80
C ALA A 86 -9.31 4.91 10.99
N ASP A 87 -8.69 5.10 12.17
CA ASP A 87 -7.83 6.28 12.42
C ASP A 87 -6.61 6.32 11.51
N GLN A 88 -6.00 5.16 11.26
CA GLN A 88 -4.86 5.06 10.36
C GLN A 88 -5.28 5.31 8.90
N VAL A 89 -6.41 4.76 8.48
CA VAL A 89 -6.99 5.01 7.15
C VAL A 89 -7.33 6.49 6.99
N ALA A 90 -7.99 7.11 7.98
CA ALA A 90 -8.29 8.54 7.96
C ALA A 90 -7.02 9.41 7.90
N LYS A 91 -5.95 9.00 8.59
CA LYS A 91 -4.68 9.73 8.56
C LYS A 91 -4.00 9.66 7.20
N ILE A 92 -3.84 8.48 6.62
CA ILE A 92 -3.19 8.37 5.31
C ILE A 92 -4.04 9.03 4.23
N ARG A 93 -5.35 8.88 4.27
CA ARG A 93 -6.28 9.56 3.36
C ARG A 93 -6.06 11.07 3.37
N ARG A 94 -6.06 11.70 4.55
CA ARG A 94 -5.80 13.15 4.68
C ARG A 94 -4.44 13.55 4.09
N ILE A 95 -3.38 12.78 4.35
CA ILE A 95 -2.05 13.05 3.80
C ILE A 95 -2.09 13.04 2.25
N LEU A 96 -2.74 12.07 1.65
CA LEU A 96 -2.83 11.94 0.19
C LEU A 96 -3.71 13.05 -0.42
N GLU A 97 -4.83 13.39 0.22
CA GLU A 97 -5.70 14.50 -0.20
C GLU A 97 -4.98 15.85 -0.10
N ASP A 98 -4.17 16.09 0.96
CA ASP A 98 -3.33 17.28 1.11
C ASP A 98 -2.25 17.37 0.01
N LEU A 99 -1.85 16.25 -0.59
CA LEU A 99 -0.99 16.19 -1.76
C LEU A 99 -1.78 16.27 -3.10
N SER A 100 -3.06 16.59 -3.05
CA SER A 100 -3.96 16.65 -4.21
C SER A 100 -4.10 15.32 -4.96
N MET A 101 -4.02 14.21 -4.23
CA MET A 101 -4.26 12.87 -4.76
C MET A 101 -5.71 12.46 -4.50
N GLU A 102 -6.33 11.82 -5.47
CA GLU A 102 -7.66 11.25 -5.34
C GLU A 102 -7.58 9.82 -4.79
N ILE A 103 -8.54 9.46 -3.95
CA ILE A 103 -8.67 8.11 -3.41
C ILE A 103 -9.78 7.39 -4.18
N ALA A 104 -9.44 6.27 -4.79
CA ALA A 104 -10.41 5.44 -5.50
C ALA A 104 -11.56 5.01 -4.58
N THR A 105 -12.76 5.07 -5.09
CA THR A 105 -13.93 4.47 -4.44
C THR A 105 -13.83 2.95 -4.42
N PRO A 106 -14.58 2.24 -3.55
CA PRO A 106 -14.61 0.78 -3.56
C PRO A 106 -15.01 0.18 -4.92
N ASP A 107 -15.90 0.84 -5.65
CA ASP A 107 -16.34 0.36 -6.96
C ASP A 107 -15.27 0.54 -8.04
N GLU A 108 -14.62 1.70 -8.07
CA GLU A 108 -13.45 1.93 -8.94
C GLU A 108 -12.32 0.93 -8.64
N ALA A 109 -12.04 0.65 -7.37
CA ALA A 109 -11.02 -0.33 -6.99
C ALA A 109 -11.40 -1.75 -7.45
N ARG A 110 -12.68 -2.15 -7.35
CA ARG A 110 -13.17 -3.44 -7.85
C ARG A 110 -13.01 -3.55 -9.37
N GLU A 111 -13.35 -2.49 -10.08
CA GLU A 111 -13.20 -2.44 -11.53
C GLU A 111 -11.73 -2.52 -11.96
N MET A 112 -10.85 -1.67 -11.38
CA MET A 112 -9.41 -1.66 -11.67
C MET A 112 -8.74 -3.01 -11.44
N LEU A 113 -9.13 -3.71 -10.36
CA LEU A 113 -8.54 -5.00 -9.98
C LEU A 113 -9.28 -6.20 -10.59
N ALA A 114 -10.31 -5.98 -11.39
CA ALA A 114 -11.18 -7.01 -11.96
C ALA A 114 -11.65 -8.03 -10.91
N LEU A 115 -12.08 -7.52 -9.74
CA LEU A 115 -12.54 -8.37 -8.65
C LEU A 115 -13.93 -8.94 -8.95
N LYS A 116 -14.20 -10.13 -8.42
CA LYS A 116 -15.47 -10.81 -8.58
C LYS A 116 -16.61 -9.97 -8.05
N GLY A 117 -17.25 -9.44 -7.74
CA GLY A 117 -18.38 -8.79 -7.09
C GLY A 117 -19.05 -9.69 -6.05
N GLY A 118 -19.92 -9.11 -5.24
CA GLY A 118 -20.61 -9.81 -4.17
C GLY A 118 -21.47 -10.97 -4.66
N ASP A 119 -22.01 -10.87 -5.87
CA ASP A 119 -22.91 -11.88 -6.46
C ASP A 119 -22.18 -13.15 -6.92
N ASP A 120 -20.86 -13.07 -7.11
CA ASP A 120 -20.02 -14.19 -7.59
C ASP A 120 -19.19 -14.85 -6.47
N VAL A 121 -19.44 -14.51 -5.22
CA VAL A 121 -18.79 -15.13 -4.06
C VAL A 121 -19.73 -16.14 -3.39
N GLY A 122 -19.18 -17.28 -3.00
CA GLY A 122 -19.94 -18.44 -2.53
C GLY A 122 -20.30 -18.43 -1.04
N PHE A 123 -20.45 -17.27 -0.40
CA PHE A 123 -20.88 -17.12 1.00
C PHE A 123 -21.89 -16.01 1.18
#